data_a39127e6ef32288059cfc9d1db11ffc3
#
_entry.id   a39127e6ef32288059cfc9d1db11ffc3
#
_cell.length_a   1.000
_cell.length_b   1.000
_cell.length_c   1.000
_cell.angle_alpha   90.00
_cell.angle_beta   90.00
_cell.angle_gamma   90.00
#
_symmetry.space_group_name_H-M   'P 1'
#
loop_
_entity.id
_entity.type
_entity.pdbx_description
1 polymer ?
#
loop_
_entity_poly.entity_id
_entity_poly.type
_entity_poly.pdbx_seq_one_letter_code
_entity_poly.pdbx_strand_id
1 'polypeptide(L)'
;MNKVYNTVWNESTGMWVVTSELTRKGGRRPRQIRRTALAGLIAGLFLPSAPALAVDYNNETLGSGATSSSMSLNAGDTATDTTINSGGNQYVSGGGSATSTTINSGGYQYVSSGGSATDTTINSGGSQYVSSGGSATSTTINGGYQSISGGSATDTTLNSGGYQYIDDSASATSTTINGGGYQSVSSGGSATDTIINSGGILGVSGGGTAVDITQNSGGAISADTSAALSGTNINGSFSIANGSASNMLLENGGYLAVLNGHQATDTTINSGGSQYVS
;
A
#
# COMPACT_ATOMS: atom_id res chain seq x y z
N MET A 1 60.82 -8.70 48.76
CA MET A 1 60.63 -9.78 47.79
C MET A 1 60.24 -9.16 46.48
N ASN A 2 61.15 -9.20 45.51
CA ASN A 2 60.84 -8.76 44.16
C ASN A 2 59.95 -9.82 43.47
N LYS A 3 58.74 -9.43 43.05
CA LYS A 3 57.92 -10.32 42.26
C LYS A 3 58.40 -10.23 40.83
N VAL A 4 58.89 -11.32 40.26
CA VAL A 4 59.30 -11.45 38.86
C VAL A 4 58.07 -11.90 38.07
N TYR A 5 57.75 -11.19 36.99
CA TYR A 5 56.66 -11.49 36.08
C TYR A 5 57.26 -11.79 34.71
N ASN A 6 56.75 -12.84 34.08
CA ASN A 6 57.08 -13.18 32.69
C ASN A 6 55.86 -12.88 31.79
N THR A 7 56.11 -12.43 30.58
CA THR A 7 55.08 -12.30 29.55
C THR A 7 55.07 -13.55 28.71
N VAL A 8 53.90 -14.10 28.46
CA VAL A 8 53.69 -15.27 27.58
C VAL A 8 52.66 -14.89 26.51
N TRP A 9 52.97 -15.31 25.29
CA TRP A 9 52.04 -15.15 24.17
C TRP A 9 50.86 -16.09 24.32
N ASN A 10 49.64 -15.53 24.26
CA ASN A 10 48.40 -16.32 24.30
C ASN A 10 47.88 -16.52 22.87
N GLU A 11 48.08 -17.70 22.32
CA GLU A 11 47.67 -18.05 20.94
C GLU A 11 46.14 -17.98 20.73
N SER A 12 45.33 -18.13 21.78
CA SER A 12 43.86 -18.09 21.67
C SER A 12 43.28 -16.68 21.63
N THR A 13 44.01 -15.69 22.13
CA THR A 13 43.58 -14.28 22.16
C THR A 13 44.45 -13.36 21.33
N GLY A 14 45.60 -13.84 20.83
CA GLY A 14 46.54 -13.06 20.05
C GLY A 14 47.22 -11.93 20.84
N MET A 15 47.35 -12.04 22.17
CA MET A 15 47.90 -10.98 23.01
C MET A 15 48.97 -11.53 23.98
N TRP A 16 49.92 -10.64 24.36
CA TRP A 16 50.89 -10.94 25.42
C TRP A 16 50.22 -10.76 26.80
N VAL A 17 50.26 -11.79 27.63
CA VAL A 17 49.74 -11.76 29.01
C VAL A 17 50.85 -11.89 30.03
N VAL A 18 50.75 -11.14 31.12
CA VAL A 18 51.70 -11.21 32.24
C VAL A 18 51.35 -12.37 33.15
N THR A 19 52.29 -13.25 33.42
CA THR A 19 52.14 -14.41 34.32
C THR A 19 53.10 -14.33 35.47
N SER A 20 52.71 -14.78 36.68
CA SER A 20 53.62 -14.92 37.83
C SER A 20 54.44 -16.21 37.73
N GLU A 21 55.60 -16.24 38.35
CA GLU A 21 56.49 -17.41 38.37
C GLU A 21 55.85 -18.68 38.94
N LEU A 22 54.72 -18.55 39.64
CA LEU A 22 53.98 -19.66 40.22
C LEU A 22 53.05 -20.37 39.24
N THR A 23 52.96 -19.88 38.03
CA THR A 23 52.08 -20.49 37.02
C THR A 23 52.82 -21.67 36.35
N ARG A 24 52.57 -22.90 36.79
CA ARG A 24 53.17 -24.11 36.20
C ARG A 24 52.81 -24.21 34.72
N LYS A 25 53.83 -24.28 33.87
CA LYS A 25 53.70 -24.63 32.44
C LYS A 25 53.06 -26.03 32.35
N GLY A 26 51.84 -26.12 31.85
CA GLY A 26 51.21 -27.39 31.49
C GLY A 26 50.03 -27.88 32.35
N GLY A 27 49.47 -27.07 33.22
CA GLY A 27 48.24 -27.44 33.94
C GLY A 27 47.02 -27.56 32.98
N ARG A 28 46.41 -28.76 32.90
CA ARG A 28 45.12 -28.97 32.20
C ARG A 28 44.12 -27.97 32.75
N ARG A 29 43.60 -27.11 31.89
CA ARG A 29 42.50 -26.19 32.24
C ARG A 29 41.34 -27.00 32.82
N PRO A 30 40.70 -26.58 33.91
CA PRO A 30 39.51 -27.22 34.45
C PRO A 30 38.45 -27.29 33.35
N ARG A 31 37.89 -28.46 33.11
CA ARG A 31 36.82 -28.73 32.12
C ARG A 31 35.56 -27.83 32.30
N GLN A 32 35.41 -27.23 33.49
CA GLN A 32 34.31 -26.35 33.86
C GLN A 32 34.36 -24.97 33.18
N ILE A 33 35.57 -24.38 32.93
CA ILE A 33 35.66 -23.05 32.30
C ILE A 33 35.20 -23.08 30.83
N ARG A 34 35.43 -24.20 30.12
CA ARG A 34 34.93 -24.38 28.75
C ARG A 34 33.41 -24.54 28.67
N ARG A 35 32.82 -25.18 29.68
CA ARG A 35 31.34 -25.33 29.74
C ARG A 35 30.62 -24.05 30.04
N THR A 36 31.17 -23.22 30.94
CA THR A 36 30.54 -21.92 31.33
C THR A 36 30.66 -20.88 30.20
N ALA A 37 31.80 -20.85 29.49
CA ALA A 37 31.95 -19.95 28.35
C ALA A 37 31.03 -20.31 27.17
N LEU A 38 30.90 -21.64 26.91
CA LEU A 38 29.99 -22.11 25.85
C LEU A 38 28.51 -21.96 26.24
N ALA A 39 28.18 -22.19 27.53
CA ALA A 39 26.83 -21.97 28.04
C ALA A 39 26.44 -20.49 28.02
N GLY A 40 27.37 -19.57 28.34
CA GLY A 40 27.13 -18.12 28.22
C GLY A 40 26.94 -17.65 26.78
N LEU A 41 27.69 -18.20 25.84
CA LEU A 41 27.54 -17.88 24.41
C LEU A 41 26.21 -18.41 23.84
N ILE A 42 25.81 -19.63 24.22
CA ILE A 42 24.55 -20.24 23.78
C ILE A 42 23.36 -19.53 24.46
N ALA A 43 23.46 -19.16 25.74
CA ALA A 43 22.40 -18.41 26.41
C ALA A 43 22.21 -17.01 25.79
N GLY A 44 23.28 -16.35 25.36
CA GLY A 44 23.22 -15.07 24.65
C GLY A 44 22.55 -15.15 23.27
N LEU A 45 22.60 -16.32 22.61
CA LEU A 45 21.94 -16.55 21.31
C LEU A 45 20.43 -16.83 21.44
N PHE A 46 19.95 -17.19 22.64
CA PHE A 46 18.55 -17.49 22.92
C PHE A 46 17.86 -16.43 23.81
N LEU A 47 18.52 -15.32 24.07
CA LEU A 47 17.81 -14.18 24.66
C LEU A 47 16.80 -13.71 23.62
N PRO A 48 15.48 -13.74 23.91
CA PRO A 48 14.53 -13.11 23.03
C PRO A 48 14.98 -11.66 22.83
N SER A 49 15.07 -11.23 21.58
CA SER A 49 15.24 -9.82 21.28
C SER A 49 14.14 -9.10 22.05
N ALA A 50 14.49 -8.13 22.88
CA ALA A 50 13.48 -7.29 23.52
C ALA A 50 12.55 -6.81 22.39
N PRO A 51 11.22 -6.92 22.53
CA PRO A 51 10.32 -6.38 21.54
C PRO A 51 10.68 -4.90 21.38
N ALA A 52 10.80 -4.46 20.13
CA ALA A 52 10.93 -3.04 19.88
C ALA A 52 9.73 -2.35 20.52
N LEU A 53 9.96 -1.32 21.32
CA LEU A 53 8.87 -0.54 21.89
C LEU A 53 8.13 0.13 20.75
N ALA A 54 6.80 -0.01 20.73
CA ALA A 54 5.96 0.71 19.81
C ALA A 54 6.13 2.22 20.00
N VAL A 55 6.13 2.96 18.89
CA VAL A 55 6.26 4.42 18.90
C VAL A 55 4.95 5.04 18.45
N ASP A 56 4.47 6.02 19.19
CA ASP A 56 3.28 6.79 18.86
C ASP A 56 3.69 8.20 18.40
N TYR A 57 3.35 8.52 17.15
CA TYR A 57 3.57 9.83 16.55
C TYR A 57 2.23 10.57 16.47
N ASN A 58 2.19 11.81 16.97
CA ASN A 58 0.97 12.62 16.97
C ASN A 58 1.24 14.02 16.41
N ASN A 59 0.40 14.47 15.47
CA ASN A 59 0.49 15.79 14.84
C ASN A 59 1.83 16.06 14.15
N GLU A 60 2.41 15.03 13.52
CA GLU A 60 3.70 15.16 12.84
C GLU A 60 3.55 15.80 11.46
N THR A 61 4.57 16.55 11.07
CA THR A 61 4.70 17.10 9.72
C THR A 61 5.97 16.54 9.07
N LEU A 62 5.85 16.07 7.83
CA LEU A 62 6.97 15.53 7.04
C LEU A 62 7.21 16.36 5.79
N GLY A 63 8.47 16.51 5.40
CA GLY A 63 8.88 17.21 4.18
C GLY A 63 9.03 18.71 4.37
N SER A 64 8.66 19.50 3.36
CA SER A 64 8.86 20.95 3.36
C SER A 64 8.20 21.63 4.57
N GLY A 65 9.00 22.39 5.30
CA GLY A 65 8.57 23.08 6.53
C GLY A 65 8.67 22.24 7.81
N ALA A 66 9.16 21.00 7.72
CA ALA A 66 9.32 20.09 8.85
C ALA A 66 10.80 19.82 9.17
N THR A 67 11.06 19.27 10.36
CA THR A 67 12.39 18.81 10.78
C THR A 67 12.75 17.44 10.21
N SER A 68 11.75 16.64 9.79
CA SER A 68 11.92 15.31 9.21
C SER A 68 11.29 15.23 7.82
N SER A 69 11.94 14.53 6.91
CA SER A 69 11.39 14.23 5.57
C SER A 69 10.79 12.83 5.49
N SER A 70 10.96 11.97 6.49
CA SER A 70 10.43 10.61 6.45
C SER A 70 10.04 10.08 7.83
N MET A 71 9.03 9.19 7.82
CA MET A 71 8.56 8.43 8.97
C MET A 71 8.35 6.98 8.55
N SER A 72 8.74 6.03 9.40
CA SER A 72 8.48 4.61 9.17
C SER A 72 7.72 4.04 10.36
N LEU A 73 6.57 3.43 10.09
CA LEU A 73 5.71 2.77 11.05
C LEU A 73 5.80 1.26 10.83
N ASN A 74 6.26 0.54 11.84
CA ASN A 74 6.43 -0.92 11.85
C ASN A 74 5.51 -1.55 12.91
N ALA A 75 5.78 -2.79 13.31
CA ALA A 75 4.92 -3.53 14.21
C ALA A 75 4.62 -2.79 15.53
N GLY A 76 3.38 -2.38 15.69
CA GLY A 76 2.88 -1.66 16.86
C GLY A 76 3.04 -0.15 16.82
N ASP A 77 3.81 0.41 15.87
CA ASP A 77 3.93 1.86 15.73
C ASP A 77 2.62 2.47 15.22
N THR A 78 2.26 3.63 15.75
CA THR A 78 1.09 4.40 15.30
C THR A 78 1.47 5.82 14.92
N ALA A 79 0.77 6.39 13.95
CA ALA A 79 0.82 7.81 13.66
C ALA A 79 -0.61 8.36 13.53
N THR A 80 -0.89 9.49 14.17
CA THR A 80 -2.18 10.16 14.12
C THR A 80 -1.99 11.61 13.71
N ASP A 81 -2.88 12.11 12.84
CA ASP A 81 -2.88 13.49 12.36
C ASP A 81 -1.55 13.90 11.69
N THR A 82 -1.02 13.03 10.81
CA THR A 82 0.21 13.32 10.07
C THR A 82 -0.06 14.19 8.86
N THR A 83 0.72 15.27 8.67
CA THR A 83 0.72 16.08 7.44
C THR A 83 1.97 15.78 6.62
N ILE A 84 1.83 15.34 5.37
CA ILE A 84 2.93 15.04 4.46
C ILE A 84 2.99 16.09 3.37
N ASN A 85 3.97 16.96 3.44
CA ASN A 85 4.23 18.03 2.46
C ASN A 85 5.24 17.58 1.40
N SER A 86 5.56 18.47 0.46
CA SER A 86 6.51 18.20 -0.63
C SER A 86 7.83 17.63 -0.12
N GLY A 87 8.24 16.50 -0.70
CA GLY A 87 9.43 15.75 -0.29
C GLY A 87 9.26 14.91 0.97
N GLY A 88 8.09 14.93 1.61
CA GLY A 88 7.77 14.09 2.77
C GLY A 88 7.36 12.68 2.37
N ASN A 89 7.76 11.67 3.16
CA ASN A 89 7.43 10.27 2.93
C ASN A 89 7.00 9.60 4.24
N GLN A 90 5.86 8.90 4.23
CA GLN A 90 5.43 8.04 5.32
C GLN A 90 5.38 6.59 4.84
N TYR A 91 6.06 5.69 5.51
CA TYR A 91 6.08 4.25 5.23
C TYR A 91 5.32 3.52 6.34
N VAL A 92 4.28 2.78 5.97
CA VAL A 92 3.41 2.03 6.90
C VAL A 92 3.49 0.55 6.53
N SER A 93 4.10 -0.26 7.37
CA SER A 93 4.35 -1.67 7.07
C SER A 93 4.42 -2.52 8.33
N GLY A 94 4.45 -3.84 8.18
CA GLY A 94 4.74 -4.78 9.26
C GLY A 94 3.79 -4.71 10.47
N GLY A 95 2.57 -4.22 10.31
CA GLY A 95 1.62 -4.00 11.40
C GLY A 95 1.65 -2.58 11.98
N GLY A 96 2.32 -1.64 11.32
CA GLY A 96 2.21 -0.21 11.61
C GLY A 96 0.86 0.36 11.19
N SER A 97 0.41 1.43 11.85
CA SER A 97 -0.88 2.07 11.61
C SER A 97 -0.75 3.59 11.48
N ALA A 98 -1.33 4.15 10.41
CA ALA A 98 -1.47 5.60 10.22
C ALA A 98 -2.96 5.96 10.20
N THR A 99 -3.34 6.99 10.95
CA THR A 99 -4.72 7.50 11.02
C THR A 99 -4.75 9.00 10.77
N SER A 100 -5.76 9.48 10.02
CA SER A 100 -5.94 10.92 9.72
C SER A 100 -4.70 11.54 9.05
N THR A 101 -4.19 10.89 7.99
CA THR A 101 -3.04 11.43 7.26
C THR A 101 -3.50 12.39 6.16
N THR A 102 -2.91 13.59 6.09
CA THR A 102 -3.11 14.53 4.98
C THR A 102 -1.87 14.55 4.09
N ILE A 103 -2.04 14.19 2.81
CA ILE A 103 -0.95 14.15 1.82
C ILE A 103 -1.11 15.33 0.87
N ASN A 104 -0.21 16.28 0.93
CA ASN A 104 -0.19 17.47 0.07
C ASN A 104 0.72 17.23 -1.15
N SER A 105 0.73 18.21 -2.07
CA SER A 105 1.51 18.15 -3.31
C SER A 105 2.97 17.76 -3.07
N GLY A 106 3.42 16.70 -3.78
CA GLY A 106 4.79 16.15 -3.64
C GLY A 106 5.05 15.37 -2.36
N GLY A 107 4.00 15.08 -1.55
CA GLY A 107 4.05 14.16 -0.42
C GLY A 107 3.66 12.74 -0.82
N TYR A 108 4.19 11.73 -0.13
CA TYR A 108 3.97 10.32 -0.43
C TYR A 108 3.68 9.49 0.83
N GLN A 109 2.66 8.63 0.74
CA GLN A 109 2.41 7.58 1.74
C GLN A 109 2.50 6.20 1.07
N TYR A 110 3.27 5.30 1.65
CA TYR A 110 3.46 3.92 1.19
C TYR A 110 2.91 2.97 2.23
N VAL A 111 1.91 2.16 1.86
CA VAL A 111 1.25 1.19 2.74
C VAL A 111 1.47 -0.21 2.18
N SER A 112 2.13 -1.08 2.94
CA SER A 112 2.53 -2.41 2.44
C SER A 112 2.65 -3.42 3.58
N SER A 113 2.73 -4.70 3.23
CA SER A 113 3.18 -5.77 4.14
C SER A 113 2.49 -5.77 5.52
N GLY A 114 1.16 -5.67 5.55
CA GLY A 114 0.37 -5.64 6.79
C GLY A 114 0.27 -4.27 7.45
N GLY A 115 0.74 -3.21 6.80
CA GLY A 115 0.49 -1.82 7.20
C GLY A 115 -0.95 -1.40 6.96
N SER A 116 -1.48 -0.50 7.77
CA SER A 116 -2.83 0.05 7.66
C SER A 116 -2.83 1.57 7.66
N ALA A 117 -3.52 2.18 6.68
CA ALA A 117 -3.81 3.61 6.66
C ALA A 117 -5.34 3.83 6.72
N THR A 118 -5.79 4.70 7.61
CA THR A 118 -7.21 5.03 7.79
C THR A 118 -7.41 6.54 7.73
N ASP A 119 -8.53 6.97 7.18
CA ASP A 119 -8.91 8.39 7.06
C ASP A 119 -7.83 9.26 6.38
N THR A 120 -7.32 8.78 5.24
CA THR A 120 -6.31 9.52 4.48
C THR A 120 -6.96 10.54 3.53
N THR A 121 -6.51 11.79 3.56
CA THR A 121 -6.87 12.82 2.57
C THR A 121 -5.71 13.07 1.63
N ILE A 122 -5.91 12.85 0.33
CA ILE A 122 -4.90 13.07 -0.71
C ILE A 122 -5.29 14.30 -1.51
N ASN A 123 -4.56 15.38 -1.32
CA ASN A 123 -4.77 16.63 -2.05
C ASN A 123 -4.03 16.63 -3.39
N SER A 124 -4.31 17.63 -4.22
CA SER A 124 -3.71 17.76 -5.56
C SER A 124 -2.19 17.60 -5.54
N GLY A 125 -1.70 16.64 -6.36
CA GLY A 125 -0.28 16.32 -6.45
C GLY A 125 0.29 15.46 -5.31
N GLY A 126 -0.52 15.06 -4.33
CA GLY A 126 -0.17 14.05 -3.31
C GLY A 126 -0.41 12.64 -3.83
N SER A 127 0.28 11.63 -3.26
CA SER A 127 0.16 10.25 -3.71
C SER A 127 0.17 9.25 -2.56
N GLN A 128 -0.71 8.24 -2.64
CA GLN A 128 -0.72 7.07 -1.77
C GLN A 128 -0.51 5.80 -2.61
N TYR A 129 0.40 4.94 -2.18
CA TYR A 129 0.68 3.65 -2.80
C TYR A 129 0.34 2.53 -1.82
N VAL A 130 -0.61 1.67 -2.19
CA VAL A 130 -1.05 0.51 -1.40
C VAL A 130 -0.60 -0.75 -2.13
N SER A 131 0.42 -1.40 -1.62
CA SER A 131 0.99 -2.60 -2.25
C SER A 131 0.72 -3.85 -1.42
N SER A 132 1.21 -4.99 -1.88
CA SER A 132 0.89 -6.32 -1.34
C SER A 132 0.81 -6.38 0.18
N GLY A 133 -0.36 -6.75 0.68
CA GLY A 133 -0.66 -6.86 2.10
C GLY A 133 -0.88 -5.53 2.83
N GLY A 134 -0.83 -4.39 2.12
CA GLY A 134 -1.23 -3.09 2.64
C GLY A 134 -2.74 -2.87 2.56
N SER A 135 -3.30 -2.09 3.47
CA SER A 135 -4.71 -1.73 3.52
C SER A 135 -4.89 -0.22 3.69
N ALA A 136 -5.74 0.38 2.85
CA ALA A 136 -6.20 1.75 3.00
C ALA A 136 -7.72 1.75 3.23
N THR A 137 -8.21 2.52 4.20
CA THR A 137 -9.65 2.63 4.50
C THR A 137 -10.04 4.10 4.61
N SER A 138 -11.22 4.46 4.11
CA SER A 138 -11.76 5.83 4.17
C SER A 138 -10.81 6.86 3.55
N THR A 139 -10.38 6.63 2.30
CA THR A 139 -9.50 7.57 1.59
C THR A 139 -10.31 8.59 0.80
N THR A 140 -10.04 9.87 1.00
CA THR A 140 -10.61 10.98 0.18
C THR A 140 -9.54 11.55 -0.75
N ILE A 141 -9.79 11.55 -2.07
CA ILE A 141 -8.84 11.98 -3.08
C ILE A 141 -9.35 13.27 -3.77
N ASN A 142 -8.70 14.38 -3.48
CA ASN A 142 -9.03 15.72 -4.00
C ASN A 142 -7.96 16.16 -5.02
N GLY A 143 -7.97 15.60 -6.22
CA GLY A 143 -6.98 15.90 -7.26
C GLY A 143 -5.63 15.23 -7.07
N GLY A 144 -5.54 14.26 -6.16
CA GLY A 144 -4.36 13.44 -5.92
C GLY A 144 -4.46 12.06 -6.58
N TYR A 145 -3.53 11.18 -6.23
CA TYR A 145 -3.38 9.86 -6.83
C TYR A 145 -3.30 8.75 -5.78
N GLN A 146 -4.10 7.68 -5.95
CA GLN A 146 -3.95 6.43 -5.20
C GLN A 146 -3.69 5.28 -6.16
N SER A 147 -2.62 4.52 -5.94
CA SER A 147 -2.33 3.29 -6.67
C SER A 147 -2.43 2.10 -5.73
N ILE A 148 -3.17 1.09 -6.15
CA ILE A 148 -3.36 -0.15 -5.40
C ILE A 148 -2.87 -1.30 -6.27
N SER A 149 -1.77 -1.94 -5.85
CA SER A 149 -1.14 -3.05 -6.57
C SER A 149 -0.89 -4.22 -5.60
N GLY A 150 -1.74 -5.25 -5.66
CA GLY A 150 -1.71 -6.37 -4.73
C GLY A 150 -2.16 -6.04 -3.29
N GLY A 151 -2.58 -4.81 -3.03
CA GLY A 151 -3.14 -4.34 -1.76
C GLY A 151 -4.66 -4.22 -1.79
N SER A 152 -5.24 -3.60 -0.76
CA SER A 152 -6.69 -3.32 -0.70
C SER A 152 -7.00 -1.88 -0.33
N ALA A 153 -8.07 -1.33 -0.92
CA ALA A 153 -8.68 -0.07 -0.50
C ALA A 153 -10.18 -0.27 -0.25
N THR A 154 -10.70 0.39 0.78
CA THR A 154 -12.12 0.34 1.13
C THR A 154 -12.61 1.77 1.41
N ASP A 155 -13.86 2.06 1.03
CA ASP A 155 -14.50 3.36 1.26
C ASP A 155 -13.69 4.54 0.68
N THR A 156 -13.35 4.47 -0.62
CA THR A 156 -12.63 5.56 -1.30
C THR A 156 -13.59 6.55 -1.93
N THR A 157 -13.38 7.85 -1.72
CA THR A 157 -14.09 8.93 -2.41
C THR A 157 -13.17 9.67 -3.36
N LEU A 158 -13.50 9.66 -4.66
CA LEU A 158 -12.78 10.40 -5.70
C LEU A 158 -13.53 11.68 -6.03
N ASN A 159 -12.92 12.80 -5.74
CA ASN A 159 -13.42 14.11 -6.11
C ASN A 159 -12.68 14.65 -7.35
N SER A 160 -13.01 15.85 -7.79
CA SER A 160 -12.47 16.45 -9.02
C SER A 160 -10.94 16.33 -9.13
N GLY A 161 -10.47 15.72 -10.21
CA GLY A 161 -9.05 15.43 -10.47
C GLY A 161 -8.48 14.27 -9.65
N GLY A 162 -9.27 13.64 -8.77
CA GLY A 162 -8.84 12.46 -8.01
C GLY A 162 -8.76 11.24 -8.91
N TYR A 163 -7.68 10.48 -8.77
CA TYR A 163 -7.41 9.28 -9.58
C TYR A 163 -7.10 8.08 -8.70
N GLN A 164 -7.81 6.96 -8.90
CA GLN A 164 -7.52 5.67 -8.27
C GLN A 164 -7.19 4.64 -9.36
N TYR A 165 -6.07 3.95 -9.23
CA TYR A 165 -5.62 2.90 -10.13
C TYR A 165 -5.53 1.55 -9.39
N ILE A 166 -6.11 0.50 -9.97
CA ILE A 166 -6.26 -0.83 -9.36
C ILE A 166 -5.75 -1.87 -10.34
N ASP A 167 -4.69 -2.58 -10.01
CA ASP A 167 -4.07 -3.62 -10.83
C ASP A 167 -3.46 -4.76 -9.99
N ASP A 168 -2.79 -5.70 -10.66
CA ASP A 168 -1.99 -6.77 -10.05
C ASP A 168 -2.69 -7.51 -8.90
N SER A 169 -3.94 -7.93 -9.10
CA SER A 169 -4.77 -8.61 -8.10
C SER A 169 -5.14 -7.74 -6.89
N ALA A 170 -5.06 -6.42 -7.02
CA ALA A 170 -5.53 -5.48 -6.02
C ALA A 170 -7.07 -5.46 -5.95
N SER A 171 -7.59 -5.05 -4.81
CA SER A 171 -9.03 -4.91 -4.57
C SER A 171 -9.39 -3.51 -4.09
N ALA A 172 -10.42 -2.91 -4.72
CA ALA A 172 -11.10 -1.73 -4.18
C ALA A 172 -12.58 -2.05 -3.93
N THR A 173 -13.07 -1.68 -2.76
CA THR A 173 -14.48 -1.90 -2.37
C THR A 173 -15.10 -0.59 -1.92
N SER A 174 -16.37 -0.36 -2.28
CA SER A 174 -17.15 0.84 -1.90
C SER A 174 -16.47 2.14 -2.36
N THR A 175 -16.19 2.25 -3.67
CA THR A 175 -15.65 3.49 -4.23
C THR A 175 -16.77 4.43 -4.72
N THR A 176 -16.75 5.69 -4.29
CA THR A 176 -17.63 6.74 -4.83
C THR A 176 -16.85 7.66 -5.75
N ILE A 177 -17.25 7.74 -7.03
CA ILE A 177 -16.61 8.58 -8.04
C ILE A 177 -17.49 9.78 -8.31
N ASN A 178 -17.08 10.96 -7.82
CA ASN A 178 -17.78 12.23 -8.06
C ASN A 178 -17.25 12.93 -9.32
N GLY A 179 -17.89 14.03 -9.71
CA GLY A 179 -17.56 14.77 -10.92
C GLY A 179 -16.09 15.14 -11.05
N GLY A 180 -15.45 14.68 -12.15
CA GLY A 180 -14.02 14.84 -12.41
C GLY A 180 -13.12 13.81 -11.71
N GLY A 181 -13.66 12.88 -10.92
CA GLY A 181 -12.93 11.73 -10.39
C GLY A 181 -12.81 10.60 -11.42
N TYR A 182 -11.77 9.82 -11.34
CA TYR A 182 -11.50 8.70 -12.25
C TYR A 182 -10.99 7.46 -11.50
N GLN A 183 -11.67 6.33 -11.66
CA GLN A 183 -11.19 5.02 -11.21
C GLN A 183 -10.80 4.17 -12.42
N SER A 184 -9.63 3.55 -12.41
CA SER A 184 -9.16 2.64 -13.46
C SER A 184 -8.93 1.25 -12.87
N VAL A 185 -9.51 0.23 -13.52
CA VAL A 185 -9.37 -1.18 -13.13
C VAL A 185 -8.79 -1.95 -14.30
N SER A 186 -7.63 -2.58 -14.10
CA SER A 186 -6.91 -3.30 -15.16
C SER A 186 -6.11 -4.49 -14.63
N SER A 187 -5.60 -5.31 -15.51
CA SER A 187 -4.56 -6.31 -15.20
C SER A 187 -4.80 -7.17 -13.95
N GLY A 188 -6.02 -7.72 -13.81
CA GLY A 188 -6.39 -8.56 -12.66
C GLY A 188 -6.84 -7.79 -11.43
N GLY A 189 -6.91 -6.46 -11.49
CA GLY A 189 -7.53 -5.63 -10.46
C GLY A 189 -9.03 -5.87 -10.36
N SER A 190 -9.60 -5.68 -9.17
CA SER A 190 -11.03 -5.85 -8.89
C SER A 190 -11.61 -4.64 -8.18
N ALA A 191 -12.75 -4.13 -8.69
CA ALA A 191 -13.57 -3.13 -8.02
C ALA A 191 -14.95 -3.72 -7.69
N THR A 192 -15.46 -3.46 -6.48
CA THR A 192 -16.79 -3.90 -6.04
C THR A 192 -17.52 -2.74 -5.39
N ASP A 193 -18.85 -2.65 -5.55
CA ASP A 193 -19.68 -1.58 -5.00
C ASP A 193 -19.20 -0.18 -5.42
N THR A 194 -18.99 0.04 -6.73
CA THR A 194 -18.60 1.36 -7.23
C THR A 194 -19.82 2.19 -7.60
N ILE A 195 -19.93 3.40 -7.02
CA ILE A 195 -20.95 4.38 -7.37
C ILE A 195 -20.33 5.47 -8.26
N ILE A 196 -20.89 5.65 -9.46
CA ILE A 196 -20.42 6.64 -10.42
C ILE A 196 -21.46 7.76 -10.46
N ASN A 197 -21.13 8.92 -9.94
CA ASN A 197 -21.96 10.12 -9.97
C ASN A 197 -21.70 10.94 -11.24
N SER A 198 -22.57 11.91 -11.50
CA SER A 198 -22.46 12.79 -12.67
C SER A 198 -21.07 13.39 -12.82
N GLY A 199 -20.47 13.20 -14.00
CA GLY A 199 -19.10 13.64 -14.35
C GLY A 199 -17.97 12.77 -13.77
N GLY A 200 -18.27 11.72 -13.01
CA GLY A 200 -17.31 10.70 -12.60
C GLY A 200 -17.10 9.65 -13.71
N ILE A 201 -15.96 9.02 -13.77
CA ILE A 201 -15.63 8.04 -14.81
C ILE A 201 -15.05 6.77 -14.19
N LEU A 202 -15.59 5.62 -14.55
CA LEU A 202 -15.03 4.30 -14.31
C LEU A 202 -14.43 3.74 -15.59
N GLY A 203 -13.13 3.48 -15.63
CA GLY A 203 -12.45 2.77 -16.71
C GLY A 203 -12.19 1.32 -16.32
N VAL A 204 -12.60 0.35 -17.17
CA VAL A 204 -12.30 -1.08 -16.99
C VAL A 204 -11.70 -1.63 -18.27
N SER A 205 -10.47 -2.11 -18.19
CA SER A 205 -9.74 -2.63 -19.36
C SER A 205 -9.26 -4.05 -19.15
N GLY A 206 -8.68 -4.66 -20.20
CA GLY A 206 -8.33 -6.06 -20.30
C GLY A 206 -7.80 -6.71 -19.02
N GLY A 207 -8.53 -7.70 -18.52
CA GLY A 207 -8.23 -8.42 -17.28
C GLY A 207 -8.68 -7.74 -15.98
N GLY A 208 -9.22 -6.53 -16.04
CA GLY A 208 -9.89 -5.88 -14.90
C GLY A 208 -11.32 -6.40 -14.71
N THR A 209 -11.79 -6.42 -13.47
CA THR A 209 -13.15 -6.82 -13.11
C THR A 209 -13.80 -5.72 -12.26
N ALA A 210 -15.06 -5.35 -12.60
CA ALA A 210 -15.83 -4.43 -11.78
C ALA A 210 -17.28 -4.96 -11.64
N VAL A 211 -17.73 -5.15 -10.40
CA VAL A 211 -19.07 -5.70 -10.12
C VAL A 211 -19.83 -4.82 -9.13
N ASP A 212 -21.15 -4.96 -9.13
CA ASP A 212 -22.06 -4.18 -8.28
C ASP A 212 -21.90 -2.66 -8.50
N ILE A 213 -21.76 -2.26 -9.78
CA ILE A 213 -21.64 -0.87 -10.17
C ILE A 213 -23.00 -0.19 -10.12
N THR A 214 -23.07 0.98 -9.52
CA THR A 214 -24.23 1.88 -9.66
C THR A 214 -23.82 3.08 -10.52
N GLN A 215 -24.31 3.13 -11.77
CA GLN A 215 -24.10 4.26 -12.67
C GLN A 215 -25.28 5.24 -12.54
N ASN A 216 -25.09 6.33 -11.84
CA ASN A 216 -26.07 7.43 -11.78
C ASN A 216 -26.05 8.24 -13.08
N SER A 217 -27.15 8.95 -13.36
CA SER A 217 -27.24 9.81 -14.55
C SER A 217 -26.06 10.79 -14.62
N GLY A 218 -25.42 10.85 -15.79
CA GLY A 218 -24.22 11.66 -16.03
C GLY A 218 -22.91 11.01 -15.59
N GLY A 219 -22.93 9.82 -14.99
CA GLY A 219 -21.74 9.02 -14.74
C GLY A 219 -21.29 8.27 -15.99
N ALA A 220 -20.00 8.12 -16.21
CA ALA A 220 -19.42 7.51 -17.40
C ALA A 220 -18.76 6.17 -17.11
N ILE A 221 -18.96 5.19 -18.02
CA ILE A 221 -18.19 3.94 -18.05
C ILE A 221 -17.39 3.91 -19.34
N SER A 222 -16.08 3.65 -19.24
CA SER A 222 -15.18 3.43 -20.39
C SER A 222 -14.63 2.01 -20.33
N ALA A 223 -14.98 1.17 -21.32
CA ALA A 223 -14.59 -0.24 -21.33
C ALA A 223 -14.45 -0.76 -22.76
N ASP A 224 -13.81 -1.91 -22.88
CA ASP A 224 -13.93 -2.76 -24.05
C ASP A 224 -14.66 -4.07 -23.71
N THR A 225 -15.07 -4.82 -24.72
CA THR A 225 -15.82 -6.07 -24.51
C THR A 225 -14.95 -7.24 -24.01
N SER A 226 -13.66 -7.07 -23.77
CA SER A 226 -12.83 -8.05 -23.07
C SER A 226 -12.85 -7.85 -21.53
N ALA A 227 -13.35 -6.72 -21.06
CA ALA A 227 -13.53 -6.46 -19.63
C ALA A 227 -14.63 -7.36 -19.04
N ALA A 228 -14.61 -7.52 -17.71
CA ALA A 228 -15.70 -8.15 -16.98
C ALA A 228 -16.32 -7.09 -16.05
N LEU A 229 -17.55 -6.69 -16.32
CA LEU A 229 -18.24 -5.72 -15.47
C LEU A 229 -19.75 -5.98 -15.40
N SER A 230 -20.37 -5.59 -14.27
CA SER A 230 -21.82 -5.66 -14.10
C SER A 230 -22.30 -4.62 -13.10
N GLY A 231 -23.55 -4.21 -13.26
CA GLY A 231 -24.16 -3.21 -12.38
C GLY A 231 -25.55 -2.81 -12.79
N THR A 232 -25.95 -1.63 -12.33
CA THR A 232 -27.24 -1.01 -12.66
C THR A 232 -27.05 0.42 -13.14
N ASN A 233 -27.86 0.82 -14.09
CA ASN A 233 -28.03 2.19 -14.58
C ASN A 233 -29.52 2.54 -14.63
N ILE A 234 -29.89 3.71 -15.14
CA ILE A 234 -31.30 4.14 -15.25
C ILE A 234 -32.16 3.22 -16.13
N ASN A 235 -31.52 2.45 -17.07
CA ASN A 235 -32.21 1.51 -17.94
C ASN A 235 -32.35 0.10 -17.34
N GLY A 236 -31.79 -0.14 -16.15
CA GLY A 236 -31.78 -1.44 -15.46
C GLY A 236 -30.38 -2.06 -15.34
N SER A 237 -30.32 -3.37 -15.22
CA SER A 237 -29.04 -4.09 -15.07
C SER A 237 -28.27 -4.09 -16.40
N PHE A 238 -26.98 -3.83 -16.33
CA PHE A 238 -26.04 -3.92 -17.46
C PHE A 238 -24.88 -4.88 -17.15
N SER A 239 -24.23 -5.39 -18.20
CA SER A 239 -23.04 -6.21 -18.02
C SER A 239 -22.14 -6.23 -19.26
N ILE A 240 -20.85 -6.50 -19.06
CA ILE A 240 -19.92 -7.00 -20.07
C ILE A 240 -19.34 -8.31 -19.54
N ALA A 241 -19.56 -9.40 -20.27
CA ALA A 241 -19.05 -10.71 -19.93
C ALA A 241 -18.87 -11.57 -21.19
N ASN A 242 -17.78 -12.34 -21.24
CA ASN A 242 -17.51 -13.29 -22.34
C ASN A 242 -17.64 -12.68 -23.75
N GLY A 243 -17.17 -11.45 -23.94
CA GLY A 243 -17.23 -10.76 -25.21
C GLY A 243 -18.60 -10.17 -25.58
N SER A 244 -19.55 -10.16 -24.65
CA SER A 244 -20.89 -9.60 -24.87
C SER A 244 -21.16 -8.45 -23.91
N ALA A 245 -21.49 -7.28 -24.45
CA ALA A 245 -21.99 -6.14 -23.71
C ALA A 245 -23.53 -6.07 -23.83
N SER A 246 -24.21 -5.79 -22.71
CA SER A 246 -25.67 -5.68 -22.66
C SER A 246 -26.12 -4.50 -21.85
N ASN A 247 -27.11 -3.75 -22.37
CA ASN A 247 -27.80 -2.63 -21.71
C ASN A 247 -26.85 -1.53 -21.20
N MET A 248 -25.76 -1.28 -21.94
CA MET A 248 -24.80 -0.24 -21.59
C MET A 248 -25.39 1.16 -21.80
N LEU A 249 -25.14 2.06 -20.87
CA LEU A 249 -25.43 3.49 -20.98
C LEU A 249 -24.12 4.25 -21.15
N LEU A 250 -23.92 4.84 -22.32
CA LEU A 250 -22.74 5.63 -22.68
C LEU A 250 -23.11 7.11 -22.73
N GLU A 251 -22.61 7.89 -21.80
CA GLU A 251 -22.82 9.31 -21.71
C GLU A 251 -21.61 10.02 -21.06
N ASN A 252 -21.48 11.34 -21.26
CA ASN A 252 -20.48 12.20 -20.62
C ASN A 252 -19.02 11.70 -20.67
N GLY A 253 -18.59 11.17 -21.82
CA GLY A 253 -17.27 10.58 -22.02
C GLY A 253 -17.24 9.06 -21.85
N GLY A 254 -18.39 8.43 -21.64
CA GLY A 254 -18.52 6.96 -21.64
C GLY A 254 -18.15 6.40 -23.03
N TYR A 255 -17.39 5.30 -23.03
CA TYR A 255 -16.86 4.69 -24.22
C TYR A 255 -16.97 3.16 -24.17
N LEU A 256 -17.43 2.54 -25.27
CA LEU A 256 -17.44 1.10 -25.42
C LEU A 256 -16.73 0.70 -26.72
N ALA A 257 -15.64 -0.08 -26.61
CA ALA A 257 -15.03 -0.75 -27.75
C ALA A 257 -15.58 -2.18 -27.86
N VAL A 258 -16.28 -2.48 -28.94
CA VAL A 258 -16.70 -3.84 -29.29
C VAL A 258 -15.63 -4.46 -30.15
N LEU A 259 -14.91 -5.44 -29.62
CA LEU A 259 -13.78 -6.07 -30.30
C LEU A 259 -14.24 -7.08 -31.37
N ASN A 260 -13.32 -7.43 -32.27
CA ASN A 260 -13.63 -8.39 -33.35
C ASN A 260 -14.17 -9.72 -32.79
N GLY A 261 -15.31 -10.16 -33.33
CA GLY A 261 -16.02 -11.37 -32.86
C GLY A 261 -16.83 -11.20 -31.59
N HIS A 262 -16.84 -10.00 -30.99
CA HIS A 262 -17.65 -9.67 -29.85
C HIS A 262 -18.96 -8.97 -30.26
N GLN A 263 -19.85 -8.74 -29.30
CA GLN A 263 -21.15 -8.12 -29.57
C GLN A 263 -21.58 -7.12 -28.49
N ALA A 264 -22.45 -6.20 -28.85
CA ALA A 264 -23.14 -5.32 -27.94
C ALA A 264 -24.62 -5.28 -28.29
N THR A 265 -25.49 -5.37 -27.30
CA THR A 265 -26.95 -5.32 -27.43
C THR A 265 -27.50 -4.27 -26.48
N ASP A 266 -28.60 -3.64 -26.89
CA ASP A 266 -29.36 -2.67 -26.07
C ASP A 266 -28.49 -1.52 -25.50
N THR A 267 -27.46 -1.09 -26.28
CA THR A 267 -26.62 0.04 -25.88
C THR A 267 -27.35 1.36 -26.13
N THR A 268 -27.46 2.20 -25.11
CA THR A 268 -27.97 3.57 -25.21
C THR A 268 -26.76 4.54 -25.24
N ILE A 269 -26.72 5.39 -26.28
CA ILE A 269 -25.65 6.39 -26.43
C ILE A 269 -26.28 7.78 -26.31
N ASN A 270 -25.96 8.49 -25.23
CA ASN A 270 -26.38 9.86 -24.99
C ASN A 270 -25.26 10.86 -25.32
N SER A 271 -25.50 12.14 -25.06
CA SER A 271 -24.53 13.22 -25.31
C SER A 271 -23.16 12.93 -24.68
N GLY A 272 -22.11 12.97 -25.49
CA GLY A 272 -20.74 12.70 -25.06
C GLY A 272 -20.37 11.22 -24.95
N GLY A 273 -21.31 10.30 -25.13
CA GLY A 273 -21.03 8.86 -25.22
C GLY A 273 -20.57 8.45 -26.62
N SER A 274 -19.81 7.34 -26.70
CA SER A 274 -19.37 6.81 -27.98
C SER A 274 -19.20 5.28 -27.94
N GLN A 275 -19.47 4.63 -29.07
CA GLN A 275 -19.24 3.21 -29.27
C GLN A 275 -18.43 3.00 -30.54
N TYR A 276 -17.42 2.15 -30.49
CA TYR A 276 -16.62 1.72 -31.61
C TYR A 276 -16.78 0.20 -31.80
N VAL A 277 -16.94 -0.25 -33.04
CA VAL A 277 -17.07 -1.68 -33.39
C VAL A 277 -15.99 -2.01 -34.40
N SER A 278 -15.14 -3.01 -34.12
CA SER A 278 -14.03 -3.46 -34.96
C SER A 278 -14.31 -4.82 -35.62
#